data_49ee83930a4aa36a36e22668eb339bac
#
_entry.id   49ee83930a4aa36a36e22668eb339bac
#
_cell.length_a   1.000
_cell.length_b   1.000
_cell.length_c   1.000
_cell.angle_alpha   90.00
_cell.angle_beta   90.00
_cell.angle_gamma   90.00
#
_symmetry.space_group_name_H-M   'P 1'
#
loop_
_entity.id
_entity.type
_entity.pdbx_description
1 polymer ?
#
loop_
_entity_poly.entity_id
_entity_poly.type
_entity_poly.pdbx_seq_one_letter_code
_entity_poly.pdbx_strand_id
1 'polypeptide(L)'
;RLYLDRVAAVLQTEQAKAAVAARTPGQPAEEGPITREVARGLAVWMAFDDVIRVAELKSRAARLERVRGEARAGAQDVLKVFDHFKPGVPEFAALLPAGLARRLQAWDARRQARGDKPWALPLKIGTHTITGVLALRALGLLKPLRPLGSRWAAEQALIEQWLGAVRDGTRQQAELGLELARCCRLVKGYGGTHDRGREQLLHVLQHLATANGTPAQTEAAAQAVAAAREAALADGSGKALAEALRHHGAPPQAVREQPIRWVRKSKPGNSAAPHRGGVSP
;
A
#
# COMPACT_ATOMS: atom_id res chain seq x y z
N ARG A 1 20.49 6.57 -2.96
CA ARG A 1 20.57 7.93 -3.53
C ARG A 1 19.18 8.48 -3.83
N LEU A 2 18.40 7.91 -4.72
CA LEU A 2 17.07 8.43 -5.13
C LEU A 2 16.14 8.85 -3.97
N TYR A 3 16.09 8.08 -2.88
CA TYR A 3 15.32 8.43 -1.68
C TYR A 3 15.83 9.73 -1.05
N LEU A 4 17.14 9.86 -0.85
CA LEU A 4 17.75 11.03 -0.24
C LEU A 4 17.57 12.28 -1.11
N ASP A 5 17.71 12.14 -2.42
CA ASP A 5 17.55 13.25 -3.37
C ASP A 5 16.12 13.81 -3.33
N ARG A 6 15.12 12.92 -3.23
CA ARG A 6 13.71 13.27 -3.10
C ARG A 6 13.40 13.99 -1.78
N VAL A 7 13.91 13.47 -0.67
CA VAL A 7 13.73 14.09 0.65
C VAL A 7 14.44 15.44 0.71
N ALA A 8 15.64 15.55 0.15
CA ALA A 8 16.41 16.80 0.10
C ALA A 8 15.67 17.89 -0.70
N ALA A 9 15.02 17.54 -1.80
CA ALA A 9 14.23 18.50 -2.59
C ALA A 9 13.03 19.06 -1.82
N VAL A 10 12.39 18.25 -0.98
CA VAL A 10 11.31 18.72 -0.09
C VAL A 10 11.86 19.59 1.02
N LEU A 11 12.97 19.19 1.66
CA LEU A 11 13.64 19.96 2.71
C LEU A 11 14.03 21.35 2.22
N GLN A 12 14.64 21.44 1.04
CA GLN A 12 14.98 22.75 0.44
C GLN A 12 13.74 23.64 0.24
N THR A 13 12.62 23.06 -0.19
CA THR A 13 11.37 23.81 -0.37
C THR A 13 10.81 24.29 0.97
N GLU A 14 10.84 23.45 2.00
CA GLU A 14 10.37 23.77 3.35
C GLU A 14 11.23 24.84 4.01
N GLN A 15 12.56 24.73 3.91
CA GLN A 15 13.51 25.74 4.41
C GLN A 15 13.35 27.10 3.70
N ALA A 16 13.17 27.09 2.39
CA ALA A 16 12.92 28.33 1.65
C ALA A 16 11.62 29.01 2.10
N LYS A 17 10.56 28.25 2.36
CA LYS A 17 9.29 28.78 2.90
C LYS A 17 9.47 29.33 4.32
N ALA A 18 10.16 28.59 5.20
CA ALA A 18 10.43 29.00 6.56
C ALA A 18 11.28 30.27 6.61
N ALA A 19 12.29 30.42 5.74
CA ALA A 19 13.11 31.65 5.64
C ALA A 19 12.30 32.86 5.22
N VAL A 20 11.26 32.70 4.41
CA VAL A 20 10.32 33.80 4.09
C VAL A 20 9.44 34.13 5.29
N ALA A 21 8.95 33.15 6.02
CA ALA A 21 8.11 33.33 7.21
C ALA A 21 8.90 33.99 8.36
N ALA A 22 10.15 33.59 8.58
CA ALA A 22 11.03 34.17 9.62
C ALA A 22 11.33 35.66 9.46
N ARG A 23 11.09 36.25 8.29
CA ARG A 23 11.16 37.69 8.06
C ARG A 23 9.95 38.44 8.63
N THR A 24 8.91 37.72 9.06
CA THR A 24 7.73 38.27 9.73
C THR A 24 7.91 38.06 11.24
N PRO A 25 7.99 39.11 12.07
CA PRO A 25 8.24 38.97 13.52
C PRO A 25 7.10 38.18 14.20
N GLY A 26 7.44 37.16 14.96
CA GLY A 26 6.54 36.51 15.93
C GLY A 26 6.16 35.05 15.74
N GLN A 27 6.65 34.35 14.72
CA GLN A 27 6.41 32.91 14.62
C GLN A 27 7.72 32.11 14.62
N PRO A 28 7.94 31.23 15.64
CA PRO A 28 9.00 30.23 15.55
C PRO A 28 8.64 29.22 14.47
N ALA A 29 9.45 29.12 13.43
CA ALA A 29 9.31 28.09 12.41
C ALA A 29 9.67 26.74 13.03
N GLU A 30 8.70 25.82 13.17
CA GLU A 30 9.01 24.40 13.42
C GLU A 30 9.77 23.86 12.21
N GLU A 31 11.05 23.53 12.43
CA GLU A 31 11.89 22.96 11.37
C GLU A 31 11.46 21.54 11.04
N GLY A 32 11.06 21.32 9.81
CA GLY A 32 11.01 20.00 9.19
C GLY A 32 9.77 19.11 9.37
N PRO A 33 8.55 19.58 9.76
CA PRO A 33 7.39 18.70 9.89
C PRO A 33 6.97 18.06 8.57
N ILE A 34 7.04 18.79 7.46
CA ILE A 34 6.69 18.33 6.12
C ILE A 34 7.73 17.30 5.65
N THR A 35 9.01 17.66 5.75
CA THR A 35 10.12 16.76 5.38
C THR A 35 10.11 15.47 6.20
N ARG A 36 9.81 15.54 7.51
CA ARG A 36 9.71 14.38 8.39
C ARG A 36 8.58 13.43 7.97
N GLU A 37 7.41 13.98 7.65
CA GLU A 37 6.27 13.18 7.20
C GLU A 37 6.54 12.56 5.82
N VAL A 38 7.10 13.34 4.88
CA VAL A 38 7.52 12.83 3.57
C VAL A 38 8.57 11.75 3.72
N ALA A 39 9.61 11.94 4.52
CA ALA A 39 10.66 10.94 4.71
C ALA A 39 10.09 9.61 5.22
N ARG A 40 9.18 9.66 6.21
CA ARG A 40 8.51 8.48 6.74
C ARG A 40 7.65 7.78 5.68
N GLY A 41 6.78 8.53 5.02
CA GLY A 41 5.86 7.98 4.01
C GLY A 41 6.58 7.43 2.79
N LEU A 42 7.56 8.18 2.28
CA LEU A 42 8.37 7.80 1.13
C LEU A 42 9.22 6.53 1.41
N ALA A 43 9.77 6.39 2.63
CA ALA A 43 10.52 5.18 3.01
C ALA A 43 9.64 3.93 2.94
N VAL A 44 8.41 4.02 3.47
CA VAL A 44 7.43 2.92 3.41
C VAL A 44 7.05 2.62 1.97
N TRP A 45 6.73 3.65 1.19
CA TRP A 45 6.30 3.49 -0.21
C TRP A 45 7.41 2.95 -1.10
N MET A 46 8.65 3.45 -0.96
CA MET A 46 9.81 2.96 -1.71
C MET A 46 10.32 1.59 -1.24
N ALA A 47 9.89 1.09 -0.08
CA ALA A 47 10.11 -0.31 0.30
C ALA A 47 9.47 -1.28 -0.69
N PHE A 48 8.49 -0.83 -1.44
CA PHE A 48 7.84 -1.50 -2.55
C PHE A 48 7.32 -2.88 -2.18
N ASP A 49 6.18 -2.89 -1.51
CA ASP A 49 5.51 -4.12 -1.07
C ASP A 49 4.96 -4.91 -2.28
N ASP A 50 5.74 -5.89 -2.73
CA ASP A 50 5.41 -6.82 -3.78
C ASP A 50 5.70 -8.27 -3.35
N VAL A 51 5.41 -9.23 -4.23
CA VAL A 51 5.67 -10.64 -3.97
C VAL A 51 7.15 -10.92 -3.69
N ILE A 52 8.08 -10.17 -4.28
CA ILE A 52 9.53 -10.28 -4.06
C ILE A 52 9.88 -9.82 -2.63
N ARG A 53 9.29 -8.71 -2.18
CA ARG A 53 9.48 -8.21 -0.82
C ARG A 53 8.92 -9.17 0.23
N VAL A 54 7.75 -9.71 -0.03
CA VAL A 54 7.13 -10.73 0.83
C VAL A 54 8.03 -11.96 0.94
N ALA A 55 8.58 -12.44 -0.18
CA ALA A 55 9.49 -13.58 -0.20
C ALA A 55 10.78 -13.29 0.60
N GLU A 56 11.37 -12.10 0.43
CA GLU A 56 12.54 -11.65 1.18
C GLU A 56 12.26 -11.67 2.70
N LEU A 57 11.15 -11.06 3.13
CA LEU A 57 10.78 -10.99 4.55
C LEU A 57 10.51 -12.39 5.14
N LYS A 58 9.85 -13.26 4.37
CA LYS A 58 9.49 -14.61 4.81
C LYS A 58 10.68 -15.58 4.85
N SER A 59 11.76 -15.30 4.13
CA SER A 59 12.99 -16.10 4.14
C SER A 59 14.03 -15.67 5.21
N ARG A 60 13.71 -14.64 6.03
CA ARG A 60 14.62 -14.15 7.09
C ARG A 60 14.65 -15.10 8.29
N ALA A 61 15.82 -15.35 8.85
CA ALA A 61 16.00 -16.17 10.06
C ALA A 61 15.19 -15.61 11.25
N ALA A 62 15.25 -14.31 11.48
CA ALA A 62 14.51 -13.64 12.55
C ALA A 62 12.98 -13.86 12.50
N ARG A 63 12.43 -14.19 11.32
CA ARG A 63 11.01 -14.56 11.21
C ARG A 63 10.73 -15.90 11.88
N LEU A 64 11.58 -16.89 11.67
CA LEU A 64 11.37 -18.20 12.27
C LEU A 64 11.48 -18.15 13.79
N GLU A 65 12.42 -17.37 14.32
CA GLU A 65 12.55 -17.11 15.75
C GLU A 65 11.30 -16.44 16.32
N ARG A 66 10.78 -15.40 15.65
CA ARG A 66 9.54 -14.75 16.05
C ARG A 66 8.35 -15.71 16.05
N VAL A 67 8.16 -16.49 14.98
CA VAL A 67 7.07 -17.47 14.88
C VAL A 67 7.19 -18.54 15.96
N ARG A 68 8.43 -18.97 16.32
CA ARG A 68 8.67 -19.87 17.44
C ARG A 68 8.23 -19.26 18.77
N GLY A 69 8.55 -17.99 19.00
CA GLY A 69 8.09 -17.25 20.19
C GLY A 69 6.57 -17.08 20.24
N GLU A 70 5.94 -16.70 19.13
CA GLU A 70 4.49 -16.55 19.03
C GLU A 70 3.73 -17.88 19.28
N ALA A 71 4.28 -18.99 18.76
CA ALA A 71 3.75 -20.34 18.98
C ALA A 71 4.10 -20.91 20.37
N ARG A 72 4.91 -20.21 21.17
CA ARG A 72 5.45 -20.70 22.46
C ARG A 72 6.12 -22.07 22.34
N ALA A 73 6.77 -22.34 21.21
CA ALA A 73 7.43 -23.61 20.95
C ALA A 73 8.82 -23.62 21.62
N GLY A 74 9.10 -24.67 22.42
CA GLY A 74 10.37 -24.89 23.08
C GLY A 74 11.49 -25.23 22.08
N ALA A 75 12.73 -25.31 22.58
CA ALA A 75 13.92 -25.58 21.76
C ALA A 75 13.87 -26.95 21.08
N GLN A 76 13.20 -27.92 21.68
CA GLN A 76 13.08 -29.29 21.18
C GLN A 76 11.80 -29.51 20.34
N ASP A 77 10.90 -28.51 20.26
CA ASP A 77 9.67 -28.68 19.52
C ASP A 77 9.89 -28.54 18.01
N VAL A 78 9.29 -29.45 17.25
CA VAL A 78 9.30 -29.42 15.78
C VAL A 78 8.24 -28.46 15.27
N LEU A 79 8.68 -27.29 14.79
CA LEU A 79 7.80 -26.28 14.24
C LEU A 79 7.72 -26.41 12.71
N LYS A 80 6.52 -26.72 12.18
CA LYS A 80 6.26 -26.76 10.74
C LYS A 80 5.51 -25.50 10.31
N VAL A 81 6.18 -24.60 9.58
CA VAL A 81 5.63 -23.34 9.10
C VAL A 81 5.34 -23.44 7.61
N PHE A 82 4.09 -23.15 7.25
CA PHE A 82 3.68 -23.12 5.85
C PHE A 82 3.16 -21.72 5.49
N ASP A 83 3.67 -21.19 4.40
CA ASP A 83 3.16 -19.97 3.81
C ASP A 83 2.28 -20.29 2.61
N HIS A 84 1.07 -19.77 2.61
CA HIS A 84 0.12 -19.90 1.52
C HIS A 84 0.12 -18.62 0.70
N PHE A 85 0.45 -18.74 -0.58
CA PHE A 85 0.41 -17.67 -1.57
C PHE A 85 -0.63 -18.02 -2.62
N LYS A 86 -1.28 -17.01 -3.14
CA LYS A 86 -2.20 -17.17 -4.27
C LYS A 86 -2.03 -15.99 -5.24
N PRO A 87 -0.82 -15.83 -5.85
CA PRO A 87 -0.62 -14.79 -6.83
C PRO A 87 -1.54 -15.01 -8.02
N GLY A 88 -2.18 -13.94 -8.45
CA GLY A 88 -3.00 -13.90 -9.64
C GLY A 88 -2.31 -13.18 -10.80
N VAL A 89 -3.07 -12.94 -11.86
CA VAL A 89 -2.58 -12.19 -13.02
C VAL A 89 -2.07 -10.79 -12.63
N PRO A 90 -2.68 -10.02 -11.72
CA PRO A 90 -2.15 -8.71 -11.33
C PRO A 90 -0.72 -8.77 -10.79
N GLU A 91 -0.41 -9.75 -9.92
CA GLU A 91 0.91 -9.91 -9.32
C GLU A 91 1.96 -10.32 -10.35
N PHE A 92 1.63 -11.21 -11.29
CA PHE A 92 2.55 -11.57 -12.37
C PHE A 92 2.73 -10.43 -13.38
N ALA A 93 1.65 -9.75 -13.76
CA ALA A 93 1.70 -8.60 -14.67
C ALA A 93 2.55 -7.46 -14.10
N ALA A 94 2.52 -7.25 -12.78
CA ALA A 94 3.32 -6.23 -12.10
C ALA A 94 4.83 -6.40 -12.31
N LEU A 95 5.31 -7.63 -12.49
CA LEU A 95 6.72 -7.96 -12.71
C LEU A 95 7.13 -7.87 -14.18
N LEU A 96 6.17 -7.82 -15.10
CA LEU A 96 6.42 -7.81 -16.54
C LEU A 96 6.52 -6.39 -17.10
N PRO A 97 7.28 -6.17 -18.18
CA PRO A 97 7.22 -4.95 -18.96
C PRO A 97 5.80 -4.63 -19.42
N ALA A 98 5.47 -3.33 -19.57
CA ALA A 98 4.10 -2.85 -19.76
C ALA A 98 3.36 -3.52 -20.95
N GLY A 99 4.05 -3.84 -22.05
CA GLY A 99 3.46 -4.52 -23.22
C GLY A 99 2.99 -5.94 -22.89
N LEU A 100 3.82 -6.72 -22.18
CA LEU A 100 3.50 -8.08 -21.77
C LEU A 100 2.46 -8.08 -20.65
N ALA A 101 2.57 -7.16 -19.69
CA ALA A 101 1.60 -6.98 -18.62
C ALA A 101 0.18 -6.76 -19.18
N ARG A 102 0.03 -5.84 -20.15
CA ARG A 102 -1.27 -5.58 -20.80
C ARG A 102 -1.83 -6.82 -21.51
N ARG A 103 -0.98 -7.58 -22.22
CA ARG A 103 -1.42 -8.82 -22.89
C ARG A 103 -1.94 -9.85 -21.90
N LEU A 104 -1.23 -10.04 -20.79
CA LEU A 104 -1.60 -10.99 -19.74
C LEU A 104 -2.90 -10.57 -19.06
N GLN A 105 -3.04 -9.28 -18.71
CA GLN A 105 -4.27 -8.72 -18.13
C GLN A 105 -5.46 -8.83 -19.09
N ALA A 106 -5.27 -8.52 -20.37
CA ALA A 106 -6.31 -8.65 -21.38
C ALA A 106 -6.74 -10.11 -21.62
N TRP A 107 -5.82 -11.06 -21.48
CA TRP A 107 -6.14 -12.48 -21.52
C TRP A 107 -7.05 -12.90 -20.36
N ASP A 108 -6.71 -12.49 -19.13
CA ASP A 108 -7.50 -12.84 -17.95
C ASP A 108 -8.87 -12.12 -17.95
N ALA A 109 -8.92 -10.85 -18.40
CA ALA A 109 -10.17 -10.13 -18.56
C ALA A 109 -11.12 -10.81 -19.55
N ARG A 110 -10.59 -11.34 -20.66
CA ARG A 110 -11.38 -12.13 -21.63
C ARG A 110 -11.89 -13.44 -21.04
N ARG A 111 -11.13 -14.08 -20.16
CA ARG A 111 -11.59 -15.26 -19.43
C ARG A 111 -12.74 -14.92 -18.47
N GLN A 112 -12.56 -13.86 -17.69
CA GLN A 112 -13.59 -13.40 -16.76
C GLN A 112 -14.88 -12.99 -17.47
N ALA A 113 -14.78 -12.34 -18.64
CA ALA A 113 -15.95 -11.99 -19.47
C ALA A 113 -16.72 -13.23 -19.97
N ARG A 114 -16.08 -14.41 -20.05
CA ARG A 114 -16.72 -15.70 -20.38
C ARG A 114 -17.28 -16.43 -19.16
N GLY A 115 -17.21 -15.82 -17.96
CA GLY A 115 -17.69 -16.43 -16.71
C GLY A 115 -16.63 -17.25 -15.95
N ASP A 116 -15.40 -17.31 -16.44
CA ASP A 116 -14.30 -17.98 -15.73
C ASP A 116 -13.90 -17.20 -14.47
N LYS A 117 -13.43 -17.92 -13.46
CA LYS A 117 -12.82 -17.27 -12.29
C LYS A 117 -11.49 -16.59 -12.67
N PRO A 118 -11.11 -15.46 -12.01
CA PRO A 118 -9.78 -14.88 -12.16
C PRO A 118 -8.70 -15.94 -11.97
N TRP A 119 -7.72 -15.95 -12.87
CA TRP A 119 -6.64 -16.93 -12.76
C TRP A 119 -5.71 -16.60 -11.59
N ALA A 120 -5.40 -17.60 -10.80
CA ALA A 120 -4.45 -17.50 -9.70
C ALA A 120 -3.77 -18.84 -9.45
N LEU A 121 -2.51 -18.80 -9.06
CA LEU A 121 -1.68 -19.98 -8.77
C LEU A 121 -1.60 -20.19 -7.24
N PRO A 122 -2.29 -21.19 -6.67
CA PRO A 122 -2.17 -21.50 -5.26
C PRO A 122 -0.81 -22.16 -4.99
N LEU A 123 0.01 -21.54 -4.16
CA LEU A 123 1.32 -22.04 -3.75
C LEU A 123 1.33 -22.24 -2.23
N LYS A 124 1.79 -23.43 -1.80
CA LYS A 124 2.06 -23.74 -0.39
C LYS A 124 3.55 -23.99 -0.24
N ILE A 125 4.23 -23.07 0.45
CA ILE A 125 5.69 -23.15 0.64
C ILE A 125 5.98 -23.42 2.11
N GLY A 126 6.68 -24.53 2.38
CA GLY A 126 7.14 -24.89 3.71
C GLY A 126 8.41 -24.12 4.07
N THR A 127 8.26 -23.01 4.79
CA THR A 127 9.42 -22.16 5.17
C THR A 127 10.27 -22.76 6.31
N HIS A 128 9.88 -23.90 6.85
CA HIS A 128 10.68 -24.74 7.73
C HIS A 128 11.63 -25.69 6.97
N THR A 129 11.53 -25.75 5.62
CA THR A 129 12.37 -26.60 4.77
C THR A 129 13.44 -25.80 4.04
N ILE A 130 14.58 -26.43 3.76
CA ILE A 130 15.66 -25.82 2.99
C ILE A 130 15.17 -25.44 1.59
N THR A 131 14.43 -26.31 0.92
CA THR A 131 13.88 -26.06 -0.42
C THR A 131 12.89 -24.88 -0.44
N GLY A 132 12.04 -24.76 0.57
CA GLY A 132 11.11 -23.65 0.70
C GLY A 132 11.83 -22.30 0.92
N VAL A 133 12.86 -22.29 1.77
CA VAL A 133 13.68 -21.07 1.98
C VAL A 133 14.47 -20.71 0.72
N LEU A 134 15.05 -21.70 0.03
CA LEU A 134 15.76 -21.44 -1.23
C LEU A 134 14.85 -20.91 -2.32
N ALA A 135 13.63 -21.44 -2.45
CA ALA A 135 12.63 -20.92 -3.40
C ALA A 135 12.27 -19.45 -3.13
N LEU A 136 12.05 -19.09 -1.85
CA LEU A 136 11.78 -17.70 -1.47
C LEU A 136 12.99 -16.79 -1.71
N ARG A 137 14.21 -17.26 -1.42
CA ARG A 137 15.44 -16.51 -1.70
C ARG A 137 15.66 -16.30 -3.19
N ALA A 138 15.42 -17.34 -4.01
CA ALA A 138 15.50 -17.22 -5.47
C ALA A 138 14.51 -16.18 -6.00
N LEU A 139 13.27 -16.15 -5.47
CA LEU A 139 12.32 -15.10 -5.79
C LEU A 139 12.82 -13.70 -5.35
N GLY A 140 13.48 -13.62 -4.20
CA GLY A 140 14.13 -12.40 -3.70
C GLY A 140 15.24 -11.86 -4.61
N LEU A 141 15.95 -12.73 -5.33
CA LEU A 141 17.00 -12.35 -6.30
C LEU A 141 16.45 -11.62 -7.52
N LEU A 142 15.15 -11.66 -7.77
CA LEU A 142 14.50 -10.89 -8.84
C LEU A 142 14.37 -9.38 -8.53
N LYS A 143 14.74 -8.95 -7.33
CA LYS A 143 14.67 -7.54 -6.90
C LYS A 143 15.35 -6.55 -7.88
N PRO A 144 16.52 -6.81 -8.46
CA PRO A 144 17.14 -5.91 -9.45
C PRO A 144 16.32 -5.76 -10.74
N LEU A 145 15.41 -6.69 -11.04
CA LEU A 145 14.57 -6.64 -12.25
C LEU A 145 13.31 -5.79 -12.06
N ARG A 146 13.00 -5.35 -10.84
CA ARG A 146 11.83 -4.50 -10.55
C ARG A 146 11.70 -3.28 -11.45
N PRO A 147 12.76 -2.53 -11.78
CA PRO A 147 12.64 -1.36 -12.65
C PRO A 147 12.12 -1.67 -14.05
N LEU A 148 12.20 -2.92 -14.49
CA LEU A 148 11.64 -3.38 -15.78
C LEU A 148 10.12 -3.63 -15.69
N GLY A 149 9.58 -3.78 -14.48
CA GLY A 149 8.18 -4.07 -14.25
C GLY A 149 7.28 -2.86 -14.46
N SER A 150 6.10 -3.09 -15.03
CA SER A 150 5.09 -2.07 -15.31
C SER A 150 4.62 -1.34 -14.03
N ARG A 151 4.51 -2.07 -12.92
CA ARG A 151 4.13 -1.51 -11.63
C ARG A 151 5.18 -0.53 -11.11
N TRP A 152 6.47 -0.84 -11.26
CA TRP A 152 7.54 0.04 -10.81
C TRP A 152 7.44 1.42 -11.45
N ALA A 153 7.32 1.49 -12.77
CA ALA A 153 7.21 2.76 -13.49
C ALA A 153 5.99 3.57 -13.04
N ALA A 154 4.84 2.91 -12.87
CA ALA A 154 3.61 3.55 -12.39
C ALA A 154 3.73 4.08 -10.96
N GLU A 155 4.37 3.33 -10.06
CA GLU A 155 4.62 3.77 -8.68
C GLU A 155 5.59 4.95 -8.62
N GLN A 156 6.68 4.91 -9.40
CA GLN A 156 7.62 6.03 -9.45
C GLN A 156 6.96 7.30 -9.98
N ALA A 157 6.15 7.22 -11.03
CA ALA A 157 5.41 8.36 -11.56
C ALA A 157 4.44 8.95 -10.51
N LEU A 158 3.73 8.12 -9.76
CA LEU A 158 2.82 8.57 -8.71
C LEU A 158 3.57 9.21 -7.54
N ILE A 159 4.71 8.66 -7.14
CA ILE A 159 5.58 9.27 -6.11
C ILE A 159 6.04 10.67 -6.56
N GLU A 160 6.49 10.84 -7.81
CA GLU A 160 6.90 12.16 -8.31
C GLU A 160 5.73 13.15 -8.36
N GLN A 161 4.55 12.70 -8.77
CA GLN A 161 3.34 13.54 -8.77
C GLN A 161 2.97 13.99 -7.35
N TRP A 162 3.01 13.08 -6.38
CA TRP A 162 2.76 13.39 -4.96
C TRP A 162 3.81 14.36 -4.41
N LEU A 163 5.10 14.10 -4.64
CA LEU A 163 6.18 14.98 -4.19
C LEU A 163 6.11 16.37 -4.85
N GLY A 164 5.69 16.42 -6.11
CA GLY A 164 5.39 17.67 -6.81
C GLY A 164 4.32 18.47 -6.08
N ALA A 165 3.17 17.84 -5.82
CA ALA A 165 2.05 18.46 -5.11
C ALA A 165 2.45 18.92 -3.69
N VAL A 166 3.22 18.12 -2.96
CA VAL A 166 3.75 18.53 -1.63
C VAL A 166 4.59 19.79 -1.72
N ARG A 167 5.54 19.85 -2.66
CA ARG A 167 6.40 21.03 -2.83
C ARG A 167 5.61 22.25 -3.24
N ASP A 168 4.67 22.11 -4.17
CA ASP A 168 3.85 23.21 -4.64
C ASP A 168 2.91 23.72 -3.53
N GLY A 169 2.27 22.82 -2.77
CA GLY A 169 1.49 23.16 -1.60
C GLY A 169 2.34 23.86 -0.52
N THR A 170 3.57 23.38 -0.27
CA THR A 170 4.50 24.01 0.70
C THR A 170 4.87 25.43 0.29
N ARG A 171 5.10 25.67 -1.01
CA ARG A 171 5.39 27.06 -1.49
C ARG A 171 4.22 27.99 -1.27
N GLN A 172 3.00 27.51 -1.43
CA GLN A 172 1.79 28.29 -1.20
C GLN A 172 1.57 28.51 0.31
N GLN A 173 1.42 27.42 1.06
CA GLN A 173 1.21 27.44 2.51
C GLN A 173 1.77 26.15 3.14
N ALA A 174 2.45 26.27 4.29
CA ALA A 174 3.06 25.13 4.98
C ALA A 174 2.02 24.08 5.39
N GLU A 175 0.83 24.51 5.84
CA GLU A 175 -0.29 23.65 6.19
C GLU A 175 -0.74 22.77 5.02
N LEU A 176 -0.95 23.35 3.84
CA LEU A 176 -1.32 22.60 2.65
C LEU A 176 -0.23 21.57 2.28
N GLY A 177 1.04 21.97 2.32
CA GLY A 177 2.16 21.07 2.10
C GLY A 177 2.19 19.90 3.07
N LEU A 178 1.89 20.15 4.36
CA LEU A 178 1.86 19.12 5.39
C LEU A 178 0.69 18.14 5.19
N GLU A 179 -0.50 18.63 4.87
CA GLU A 179 -1.65 17.74 4.62
C GLU A 179 -1.46 16.89 3.37
N LEU A 180 -0.88 17.46 2.30
CA LEU A 180 -0.49 16.72 1.12
C LEU A 180 0.60 15.69 1.42
N ALA A 181 1.57 15.99 2.27
CA ALA A 181 2.57 15.04 2.73
C ALA A 181 1.92 13.85 3.45
N ARG A 182 0.94 14.10 4.32
CA ARG A 182 0.18 13.07 5.06
C ARG A 182 -0.65 12.16 4.16
N CYS A 183 -0.99 12.59 2.94
CA CYS A 183 -1.76 11.77 2.00
C CYS A 183 -1.03 10.50 1.53
N CYS A 184 0.30 10.39 1.71
CA CYS A 184 1.03 9.13 1.48
C CYS A 184 0.45 7.95 2.27
N ARG A 185 -0.22 8.22 3.39
CA ARG A 185 -0.87 7.19 4.24
C ARG A 185 -2.05 6.49 3.57
N LEU A 186 -2.59 7.05 2.49
CA LEU A 186 -3.64 6.42 1.68
C LEU A 186 -3.10 5.20 0.92
N VAL A 187 -1.84 5.27 0.47
CA VAL A 187 -1.20 4.20 -0.30
C VAL A 187 -0.60 3.17 0.65
N LYS A 188 -1.38 2.15 0.98
CA LYS A 188 -0.98 1.09 1.91
C LYS A 188 -1.57 -0.27 1.51
N GLY A 189 -0.98 -1.34 2.03
CA GLY A 189 -1.47 -2.71 1.85
C GLY A 189 -1.16 -3.30 0.48
N TYR A 190 -1.92 -4.33 0.09
CA TYR A 190 -1.70 -5.14 -1.10
C TYR A 190 -2.95 -5.22 -1.97
N GLY A 191 -2.75 -5.51 -3.27
CA GLY A 191 -3.83 -5.78 -4.22
C GLY A 191 -4.85 -4.65 -4.25
N GLY A 192 -6.13 -4.99 -4.21
CA GLY A 192 -7.21 -4.01 -4.32
C GLY A 192 -7.25 -2.93 -3.25
N THR A 193 -6.64 -3.14 -2.08
CA THR A 193 -6.53 -2.08 -1.05
C THR A 193 -5.49 -1.04 -1.47
N HIS A 194 -4.36 -1.48 -2.00
CA HIS A 194 -3.33 -0.61 -2.54
C HIS A 194 -3.84 0.19 -3.75
N ASP A 195 -4.52 -0.49 -4.68
CA ASP A 195 -5.06 0.16 -5.88
C ASP A 195 -6.09 1.24 -5.54
N ARG A 196 -6.98 0.98 -4.58
CA ARG A 196 -7.91 1.99 -4.07
C ARG A 196 -7.19 3.18 -3.44
N GLY A 197 -6.18 2.93 -2.59
CA GLY A 197 -5.40 4.00 -1.98
C GLY A 197 -4.72 4.89 -3.01
N ARG A 198 -4.19 4.31 -4.09
CA ARG A 198 -3.62 5.05 -5.23
C ARG A 198 -4.68 5.89 -5.95
N GLU A 199 -5.84 5.31 -6.25
CA GLU A 199 -6.95 6.02 -6.89
C GLU A 199 -7.44 7.18 -6.02
N GLN A 200 -7.57 6.97 -4.71
CA GLN A 200 -7.96 8.01 -3.75
C GLN A 200 -6.91 9.13 -3.68
N LEU A 201 -5.63 8.78 -3.59
CA LEU A 201 -4.56 9.77 -3.61
C LEU A 201 -4.58 10.60 -4.88
N LEU A 202 -4.65 9.96 -6.05
CA LEU A 202 -4.72 10.64 -7.34
C LEU A 202 -5.90 11.61 -7.40
N HIS A 203 -7.07 11.18 -6.92
CA HIS A 203 -8.28 11.99 -6.91
C HIS A 203 -8.12 13.24 -6.01
N VAL A 204 -7.55 13.06 -4.81
CA VAL A 204 -7.24 14.18 -3.90
C VAL A 204 -6.25 15.15 -4.56
N LEU A 205 -5.17 14.64 -5.17
CA LEU A 205 -4.17 15.48 -5.83
C LEU A 205 -4.75 16.26 -7.01
N GLN A 206 -5.63 15.65 -7.79
CA GLN A 206 -6.23 16.29 -8.97
C GLN A 206 -7.26 17.36 -8.65
N HIS A 207 -8.02 17.18 -7.57
CA HIS A 207 -9.20 18.01 -7.31
C HIS A 207 -9.07 18.94 -6.10
N LEU A 208 -8.17 18.64 -5.15
CA LEU A 208 -8.03 19.42 -3.92
C LEU A 208 -6.64 20.06 -3.74
N ALA A 209 -5.60 19.58 -4.44
CA ALA A 209 -4.23 20.07 -4.29
C ALA A 209 -3.95 21.38 -5.04
N THR A 210 -4.83 21.79 -5.94
CA THR A 210 -4.65 22.95 -6.82
C THR A 210 -5.34 24.19 -6.24
N ALA A 211 -4.74 24.79 -5.23
CA ALA A 211 -5.16 26.12 -4.78
C ALA A 211 -4.23 27.18 -5.38
N ASN A 212 -4.53 27.67 -6.56
CA ASN A 212 -3.91 28.86 -7.12
C ASN A 212 -4.76 30.06 -6.70
N GLY A 213 -4.53 30.59 -5.47
CA GLY A 213 -5.44 31.61 -4.98
C GLY A 213 -4.93 32.41 -3.79
N THR A 214 -5.85 33.11 -3.18
CA THR A 214 -5.63 33.87 -1.95
C THR A 214 -5.23 32.96 -0.77
N PRO A 215 -4.61 33.49 0.30
CA PRO A 215 -4.30 32.71 1.50
C PRO A 215 -5.51 31.96 2.07
N ALA A 216 -6.70 32.57 2.05
CA ALA A 216 -7.94 31.93 2.52
C ALA A 216 -8.34 30.71 1.65
N GLN A 217 -8.16 30.77 0.34
CA GLN A 217 -8.41 29.64 -0.55
C GLN A 217 -7.42 28.51 -0.33
N THR A 218 -6.17 28.85 -0.03
CA THR A 218 -5.13 27.84 0.25
C THR A 218 -5.38 27.15 1.60
N GLU A 219 -5.84 27.90 2.61
CA GLU A 219 -6.26 27.34 3.90
C GLU A 219 -7.48 26.42 3.74
N ALA A 220 -8.49 26.83 2.99
CA ALA A 220 -9.63 26.00 2.66
C ALA A 220 -9.23 24.71 1.91
N ALA A 221 -8.24 24.79 1.01
CA ALA A 221 -7.68 23.61 0.32
C ALA A 221 -6.97 22.67 1.30
N ALA A 222 -6.21 23.19 2.27
CA ALA A 222 -5.57 22.37 3.29
C ALA A 222 -6.61 21.61 4.13
N GLN A 223 -7.68 22.31 4.55
CA GLN A 223 -8.79 21.68 5.29
C GLN A 223 -9.51 20.64 4.44
N ALA A 224 -9.75 20.89 3.15
CA ALA A 224 -10.37 19.93 2.24
C ALA A 224 -9.52 18.66 2.04
N VAL A 225 -8.20 18.81 1.88
CA VAL A 225 -7.26 17.71 1.78
C VAL A 225 -7.23 16.89 3.08
N ALA A 226 -7.21 17.54 4.24
CA ALA A 226 -7.25 16.87 5.54
C ALA A 226 -8.53 16.07 5.71
N ALA A 227 -9.70 16.68 5.46
CA ALA A 227 -11.00 16.02 5.57
C ALA A 227 -11.13 14.82 4.62
N ALA A 228 -10.71 14.97 3.36
CA ALA A 228 -10.72 13.89 2.37
C ALA A 228 -9.81 12.73 2.78
N ARG A 229 -8.60 13.02 3.26
CA ARG A 229 -7.64 12.03 3.76
C ARG A 229 -8.20 11.26 4.97
N GLU A 230 -8.76 11.95 5.94
CA GLU A 230 -9.33 11.33 7.14
C GLU A 230 -10.52 10.45 6.80
N ALA A 231 -11.43 10.94 5.97
CA ALA A 231 -12.57 10.17 5.49
C ALA A 231 -12.13 8.90 4.74
N ALA A 232 -11.12 8.99 3.86
CA ALA A 232 -10.57 7.85 3.13
C ALA A 232 -9.88 6.83 4.04
N LEU A 233 -9.25 7.27 5.13
CA LEU A 233 -8.60 6.38 6.10
C LEU A 233 -9.61 5.71 7.05
N ALA A 234 -10.69 6.40 7.37
CA ALA A 234 -11.74 5.90 8.28
C ALA A 234 -12.66 4.87 7.60
N ASP A 235 -12.97 5.07 6.32
CA ASP A 235 -13.90 4.23 5.57
C ASP A 235 -13.29 3.63 4.30
N GLY A 236 -12.99 2.33 4.37
CA GLY A 236 -12.49 1.58 3.22
C GLY A 236 -13.52 1.38 2.09
N SER A 237 -14.81 1.70 2.30
CA SER A 237 -15.84 1.63 1.24
C SER A 237 -15.76 2.81 0.26
N GLY A 238 -15.17 3.93 0.68
CA GLY A 238 -15.06 5.16 -0.08
C GLY A 238 -16.29 6.08 -0.01
N LYS A 239 -17.32 5.71 0.74
CA LYS A 239 -18.52 6.53 0.91
C LYS A 239 -18.24 7.83 1.65
N ALA A 240 -17.51 7.73 2.78
CA ALA A 240 -17.12 8.90 3.56
C ALA A 240 -16.23 9.86 2.76
N LEU A 241 -15.30 9.32 1.94
CA LEU A 241 -14.50 10.15 1.03
C LEU A 241 -15.37 10.86 0.00
N ALA A 242 -16.34 10.17 -0.62
CA ALA A 242 -17.24 10.77 -1.60
C ALA A 242 -18.09 11.89 -1.01
N GLU A 243 -18.47 11.79 0.27
CA GLU A 243 -19.18 12.84 1.00
C GLU A 243 -18.28 14.03 1.32
N ALA A 244 -17.08 13.79 1.83
CA ALA A 244 -16.09 14.84 2.09
C ALA A 244 -15.73 15.61 0.80
N LEU A 245 -15.54 14.92 -0.32
CA LEU A 245 -15.28 15.55 -1.62
C LEU A 245 -16.42 16.47 -2.05
N ARG A 246 -17.69 16.00 -1.95
CA ARG A 246 -18.86 16.83 -2.29
C ARG A 246 -18.97 18.07 -1.40
N HIS A 247 -18.68 17.92 -0.10
CA HIS A 247 -18.71 19.05 0.85
C HIS A 247 -17.72 20.15 0.47
N HIS A 248 -16.58 19.77 -0.07
CA HIS A 248 -15.55 20.70 -0.53
C HIS A 248 -15.61 21.05 -2.03
N GLY A 249 -16.73 20.75 -2.70
CA GLY A 249 -16.95 21.12 -4.10
C GLY A 249 -16.18 20.29 -5.12
N ALA A 250 -15.54 19.20 -4.69
CA ALA A 250 -14.83 18.29 -5.59
C ALA A 250 -15.74 17.17 -6.10
N PRO A 251 -15.52 16.66 -7.32
CA PRO A 251 -16.32 15.55 -7.85
C PRO A 251 -16.14 14.30 -6.99
N PRO A 252 -17.23 13.58 -6.65
CA PRO A 252 -17.13 12.35 -5.88
C PRO A 252 -16.43 11.26 -6.68
N GLN A 253 -15.59 10.49 -6.03
CA GLN A 253 -15.01 9.29 -6.62
C GLN A 253 -16.07 8.18 -6.71
N ALA A 254 -16.08 7.42 -7.81
CA ALA A 254 -16.97 6.28 -7.97
C ALA A 254 -16.74 5.23 -6.88
N VAL A 255 -17.77 4.93 -6.11
CA VAL A 255 -17.71 3.88 -5.07
C VAL A 255 -17.73 2.52 -5.75
N ARG A 256 -16.69 1.74 -5.61
CA ARG A 256 -16.68 0.34 -6.08
C ARG A 256 -17.32 -0.53 -5.00
N GLU A 257 -18.52 -1.00 -5.24
CA GLU A 257 -19.12 -2.00 -4.37
C GLU A 257 -18.28 -3.27 -4.37
N GLN A 258 -17.82 -3.67 -3.18
CA GLN A 258 -17.22 -4.98 -3.01
C GLN A 258 -18.34 -6.00 -2.81
N PRO A 259 -18.49 -7.00 -3.69
CA PRO A 259 -19.45 -8.06 -3.44
C PRO A 259 -19.09 -8.77 -2.13
N ILE A 260 -20.03 -8.81 -1.19
CA ILE A 260 -19.87 -9.53 0.07
C ILE A 260 -19.77 -11.01 -0.28
N ARG A 261 -18.57 -11.56 -0.17
CA ARG A 261 -18.36 -13.01 -0.32
C ARG A 261 -18.66 -13.70 1.00
N TRP A 262 -19.85 -14.25 1.11
CA TRP A 262 -20.19 -15.13 2.22
C TRP A 262 -19.34 -16.41 2.12
N VAL A 263 -18.37 -16.55 3.03
CA VAL A 263 -17.65 -17.82 3.20
C VAL A 263 -18.51 -18.68 4.12
N ARG A 264 -19.19 -19.69 3.56
CA ARG A 264 -19.82 -20.73 4.39
C ARG A 264 -18.71 -21.36 5.24
N LYS A 265 -18.78 -21.21 6.56
CA LYS A 265 -17.99 -22.03 7.47
C LYS A 265 -18.37 -23.48 7.18
N SER A 266 -17.42 -24.31 6.73
CA SER A 266 -17.60 -25.75 6.69
C SER A 266 -17.91 -26.18 8.13
N LYS A 267 -19.04 -26.88 8.32
CA LYS A 267 -19.33 -27.53 9.61
C LYS A 267 -18.13 -28.42 9.95
N PRO A 268 -17.63 -28.37 11.19
CA PRO A 268 -16.65 -29.34 11.64
C PRO A 268 -17.29 -30.73 11.46
N GLY A 269 -16.62 -31.57 10.69
CA GLY A 269 -17.06 -32.95 10.46
C GLY A 269 -17.17 -33.67 11.80
N ASN A 270 -18.34 -34.23 12.07
CA ASN A 270 -18.63 -35.05 13.22
C ASN A 270 -17.88 -36.40 13.05
N SER A 271 -16.60 -36.43 13.48
CA SER A 271 -15.76 -37.62 13.53
C SER A 271 -15.72 -38.11 14.97
N ALA A 272 -16.82 -38.66 15.41
CA ALA A 272 -16.87 -39.51 16.61
C ALA A 272 -17.73 -40.72 16.30
N ALA A 273 -17.09 -41.72 15.73
CA ALA A 273 -17.63 -43.10 15.81
C ALA A 273 -17.27 -43.65 17.19
N PRO A 274 -18.22 -44.12 17.98
CA PRO A 274 -17.91 -44.78 19.25
C PRO A 274 -17.37 -46.17 18.99
N HIS A 275 -16.18 -46.46 19.49
CA HIS A 275 -15.69 -47.82 19.65
C HIS A 275 -16.64 -48.58 20.60
N ARG A 276 -17.44 -49.48 20.04
CA ARG A 276 -18.11 -50.54 20.81
C ARG A 276 -17.06 -51.59 21.16
N GLY A 277 -16.65 -51.54 22.44
CA GLY A 277 -15.97 -52.65 23.06
C GLY A 277 -16.95 -53.83 23.22
N GLY A 278 -16.71 -54.89 22.44
CA GLY A 278 -17.32 -56.19 22.70
C GLY A 278 -16.55 -56.91 23.81
N VAL A 279 -17.20 -57.11 24.91
CA VAL A 279 -16.81 -58.11 25.90
C VAL A 279 -17.70 -59.32 25.58
N SER A 280 -17.09 -60.47 25.36
CA SER A 280 -17.77 -61.75 25.32
C SER A 280 -17.09 -62.75 26.25
N PRO A 281 -17.82 -63.73 26.76
CA PRO A 281 -17.68 -64.34 28.07
C PRO A 281 -16.52 -65.28 28.22
#